data_fa18dfa545266f4cea07d77ec68ea9cc
#
_entry.id   fa18dfa545266f4cea07d77ec68ea9cc
#
_cell.length_a   1.000
_cell.length_b   1.000
_cell.length_c   1.000
_cell.angle_alpha   90.00
_cell.angle_beta   90.00
_cell.angle_gamma   90.00
#
_symmetry.space_group_name_H-M   'P 1'
#
loop_
_entity.id
_entity.type
_entity.pdbx_description
1 polymer ?
#
loop_
_entity_poly.entity_id
_entity_poly.type
_entity_poly.pdbx_seq_one_letter_code
_entity_poly.pdbx_strand_id
1 'polypeptide(L)'
;MKKLFLILTLIQASLNAQTLYFPPVSGNAWETISPESLNWCPDSLQALIDYVGNNNSKAFIILKDGKIVTENYYDGFTATDSWYWASAGKTVTAFLIGMAQQEGLLDINEPSSLYQGEGWTDCTPEQEQAITVLNQLDMTSGLLTDDVALDCTDDTCLQYFTEPGTRWFYHNAPYTRLDKVIEGASGISFNQFYNTRLRNRIGMNGLFLQNGYNNVNFSSPRSFARFGLLLLNRGVWANDTLMEDQEFFDAMINTSQDLNKSYGYLTWLNGKESYQLPGVTINFPGSMLPDAPADLYAAIGRDGQYN
;
A
#
# COMPACT_ATOMS: atom_id res chain seq x y z
N MET A 1 36.11 47.15 -38.98
CA MET A 1 35.87 46.08 -38.00
C MET A 1 34.39 46.07 -37.62
N LYS A 2 33.56 45.21 -38.24
CA LYS A 2 32.13 45.11 -37.94
C LYS A 2 31.95 44.08 -36.84
N LYS A 3 31.48 44.52 -35.66
CA LYS A 3 31.13 43.61 -34.56
C LYS A 3 29.77 42.99 -34.85
N LEU A 4 29.76 41.69 -35.05
CA LEU A 4 28.56 40.87 -35.20
C LEU A 4 28.02 40.56 -33.78
N PHE A 5 26.87 41.12 -33.41
CA PHE A 5 26.15 40.76 -32.19
C PHE A 5 25.29 39.53 -32.46
N LEU A 6 25.65 38.40 -31.86
CA LEU A 6 24.86 37.16 -31.88
C LEU A 6 23.81 37.28 -30.78
N ILE A 7 22.56 37.48 -31.14
CA ILE A 7 21.43 37.45 -30.21
C ILE A 7 21.04 35.96 -30.02
N LEU A 8 21.40 35.41 -28.86
CA LEU A 8 20.95 34.06 -28.46
C LEU A 8 19.52 34.18 -27.91
N THR A 9 18.53 33.85 -28.71
CA THR A 9 17.15 33.69 -28.23
C THR A 9 17.04 32.36 -27.46
N LEU A 10 17.02 32.44 -26.13
CA LEU A 10 16.63 31.34 -25.24
C LEU A 10 15.13 31.07 -25.45
N ILE A 11 14.79 30.01 -26.17
CA ILE A 11 13.43 29.45 -26.18
C ILE A 11 13.26 28.75 -24.81
N GLN A 12 12.60 29.41 -23.87
CA GLN A 12 12.05 28.73 -22.68
C GLN A 12 10.92 27.81 -23.17
N ALA A 13 11.23 26.54 -23.36
CA ALA A 13 10.21 25.51 -23.41
C ALA A 13 9.58 25.44 -22.02
N SER A 14 8.41 26.04 -21.86
CA SER A 14 7.56 25.79 -20.70
C SER A 14 7.15 24.33 -20.78
N LEU A 15 7.86 23.45 -20.07
CA LEU A 15 7.34 22.15 -19.71
C LEU A 15 6.12 22.43 -18.84
N ASN A 16 4.93 22.38 -19.44
CA ASN A 16 3.70 22.26 -18.68
C ASN A 16 3.80 20.92 -17.94
N ALA A 17 4.37 20.93 -16.74
CA ALA A 17 4.18 19.83 -15.81
C ALA A 17 2.67 19.74 -15.61
N GLN A 18 2.06 18.68 -16.14
CA GLN A 18 0.64 18.43 -15.98
C GLN A 18 0.40 18.27 -14.48
N THR A 19 -0.27 19.25 -13.87
CA THR A 19 -0.53 19.23 -12.43
C THR A 19 -1.55 18.13 -12.16
N LEU A 20 -1.17 17.19 -11.28
CA LEU A 20 -2.04 16.11 -10.83
C LEU A 20 -3.28 16.71 -10.15
N TYR A 21 -4.46 16.28 -10.56
CA TYR A 21 -5.72 16.70 -9.95
C TYR A 21 -5.98 15.86 -8.67
N PHE A 22 -6.45 16.52 -7.64
CA PHE A 22 -6.91 15.89 -6.39
C PHE A 22 -8.37 16.26 -6.13
N PRO A 23 -9.27 15.28 -5.95
CA PRO A 23 -10.65 15.57 -5.61
C PRO A 23 -10.74 16.19 -4.21
N PRO A 24 -11.72 17.08 -3.96
CA PRO A 24 -11.94 17.69 -2.64
C PRO A 24 -12.03 16.63 -1.55
N VAL A 25 -11.51 16.94 -0.36
CA VAL A 25 -11.58 16.03 0.80
C VAL A 25 -13.01 15.87 1.34
N SER A 26 -13.90 16.78 1.00
CA SER A 26 -15.32 16.73 1.39
C SER A 26 -16.22 16.67 0.16
N GLY A 27 -17.34 15.96 0.29
CA GLY A 27 -18.29 15.77 -0.81
C GLY A 27 -17.85 14.70 -1.82
N ASN A 28 -18.64 14.55 -2.89
CA ASN A 28 -18.47 13.49 -3.89
C ASN A 28 -17.95 13.99 -5.25
N ALA A 29 -17.57 15.28 -5.34
CA ALA A 29 -17.07 15.84 -6.59
C ALA A 29 -15.74 15.19 -6.97
N TRP A 30 -15.63 14.78 -8.24
CA TRP A 30 -14.39 14.25 -8.83
C TRP A 30 -14.40 14.58 -10.31
N GLU A 31 -13.37 15.26 -10.81
CA GLU A 31 -13.27 15.57 -12.23
C GLU A 31 -13.07 14.30 -13.05
N THR A 32 -13.62 14.33 -14.25
CA THR A 32 -13.49 13.25 -15.24
C THR A 32 -12.66 13.72 -16.43
N ILE A 33 -12.12 12.77 -17.17
CA ILE A 33 -11.44 13.00 -18.45
C ILE A 33 -11.89 11.93 -19.42
N SER A 34 -12.25 12.33 -20.66
CA SER A 34 -12.74 11.35 -21.63
C SER A 34 -11.60 10.51 -22.20
N PRO A 35 -11.83 9.19 -22.46
CA PRO A 35 -10.86 8.32 -23.11
C PRO A 35 -10.40 8.86 -24.47
N GLU A 36 -11.28 9.48 -25.23
CA GLU A 36 -10.99 10.04 -26.56
C GLU A 36 -9.97 11.18 -26.47
N SER A 37 -10.06 12.03 -25.41
CA SER A 37 -9.09 13.11 -25.18
C SER A 37 -7.69 12.59 -24.85
N LEU A 38 -7.59 11.34 -24.40
CA LEU A 38 -6.34 10.63 -24.11
C LEU A 38 -5.85 9.81 -25.32
N ASN A 39 -6.55 9.83 -26.44
CA ASN A 39 -6.32 8.95 -27.60
C ASN A 39 -6.39 7.46 -27.24
N TRP A 40 -7.18 7.09 -26.25
CA TRP A 40 -7.46 5.69 -25.92
C TRP A 40 -8.50 5.12 -26.87
N CYS A 41 -8.39 3.83 -27.20
CA CYS A 41 -9.37 3.14 -28.00
C CYS A 41 -10.63 2.84 -27.17
N PRO A 42 -11.79 3.43 -27.47
CA PRO A 42 -13.02 3.22 -26.70
C PRO A 42 -13.47 1.76 -26.68
N ASP A 43 -13.36 1.07 -27.82
CA ASP A 43 -13.76 -0.34 -27.92
C ASP A 43 -12.91 -1.26 -27.04
N SER A 44 -11.59 -0.98 -26.96
CA SER A 44 -10.68 -1.72 -26.06
C SER A 44 -10.99 -1.45 -24.61
N LEU A 45 -11.31 -0.19 -24.25
CA LEU A 45 -11.70 0.16 -22.90
C LEU A 45 -13.04 -0.50 -22.53
N GLN A 46 -14.02 -0.50 -23.44
CA GLN A 46 -15.29 -1.18 -23.19
C GLN A 46 -15.10 -2.69 -23.01
N ALA A 47 -14.27 -3.32 -23.85
CA ALA A 47 -13.94 -4.74 -23.69
C ALA A 47 -13.30 -5.05 -22.33
N LEU A 48 -12.44 -4.17 -21.81
CA LEU A 48 -11.86 -4.30 -20.48
C LEU A 48 -12.92 -4.14 -19.39
N ILE A 49 -13.80 -3.14 -19.48
CA ILE A 49 -14.91 -2.92 -18.54
C ILE A 49 -15.82 -4.15 -18.48
N ASP A 50 -16.17 -4.72 -19.62
CA ASP A 50 -17.00 -5.92 -19.72
C ASP A 50 -16.28 -7.14 -19.14
N TYR A 51 -15.00 -7.30 -19.44
CA TYR A 51 -14.18 -8.38 -18.87
C TYR A 51 -14.14 -8.32 -17.34
N VAL A 52 -13.86 -7.14 -16.77
CA VAL A 52 -13.81 -6.94 -15.33
C VAL A 52 -15.17 -7.24 -14.68
N GLY A 53 -16.26 -6.75 -15.28
CA GLY A 53 -17.62 -7.02 -14.78
C GLY A 53 -17.99 -8.51 -14.82
N ASN A 54 -17.66 -9.20 -15.91
CA ASN A 54 -17.91 -10.64 -16.06
C ASN A 54 -17.07 -11.52 -15.13
N ASN A 55 -16.06 -10.96 -14.46
CA ASN A 55 -15.21 -11.65 -13.50
C ASN A 55 -15.54 -11.31 -12.04
N ASN A 56 -16.82 -11.05 -11.73
CA ASN A 56 -17.36 -10.81 -10.38
C ASN A 56 -16.77 -9.59 -9.65
N SER A 57 -16.26 -8.60 -10.36
CA SER A 57 -15.79 -7.36 -9.74
C SER A 57 -16.96 -6.57 -9.14
N LYS A 58 -16.71 -5.84 -8.05
CA LYS A 58 -17.69 -4.94 -7.44
C LYS A 58 -17.61 -3.53 -8.01
N ALA A 59 -16.39 -3.06 -8.26
CA ALA A 59 -16.14 -1.76 -8.86
C ALA A 59 -14.86 -1.79 -9.69
N PHE A 60 -14.79 -0.91 -10.69
CA PHE A 60 -13.61 -0.70 -11.50
C PHE A 60 -13.43 0.79 -11.76
N ILE A 61 -12.30 1.37 -11.33
CA ILE A 61 -11.99 2.78 -11.50
C ILE A 61 -10.61 2.90 -12.14
N ILE A 62 -10.50 3.70 -13.19
CA ILE A 62 -9.21 4.11 -13.75
C ILE A 62 -9.06 5.61 -13.58
N LEU A 63 -7.93 6.01 -13.00
CA LEU A 63 -7.54 7.41 -12.92
C LEU A 63 -6.41 7.72 -13.92
N LYS A 64 -6.49 8.88 -14.55
CA LYS A 64 -5.38 9.46 -15.31
C LYS A 64 -5.16 10.90 -14.84
N ASP A 65 -3.95 11.18 -14.38
CA ASP A 65 -3.58 12.48 -13.83
C ASP A 65 -4.52 12.95 -12.69
N GLY A 66 -5.00 11.99 -11.88
CA GLY A 66 -5.93 12.19 -10.78
C GLY A 66 -7.41 12.31 -11.17
N LYS A 67 -7.75 12.38 -12.46
CA LYS A 67 -9.13 12.46 -12.97
C LYS A 67 -9.67 11.08 -13.31
N ILE A 68 -10.96 10.86 -13.13
CA ILE A 68 -11.61 9.60 -13.47
C ILE A 68 -11.74 9.49 -15.00
N VAL A 69 -11.15 8.43 -15.58
CA VAL A 69 -11.35 8.03 -16.97
C VAL A 69 -12.60 7.17 -17.10
N THR A 70 -12.73 6.18 -16.20
CA THR A 70 -13.90 5.31 -16.10
C THR A 70 -14.15 4.94 -14.65
N GLU A 71 -15.43 4.77 -14.32
CA GLU A 71 -15.90 4.37 -12.99
C GLU A 71 -17.14 3.49 -13.19
N ASN A 72 -17.01 2.21 -12.90
CA ASN A 72 -18.04 1.21 -13.14
C ASN A 72 -18.32 0.44 -11.85
N TYR A 73 -19.59 0.07 -11.68
CA TYR A 73 -20.09 -0.70 -10.53
C TYR A 73 -20.93 -1.86 -11.08
N TYR A 74 -20.82 -3.03 -10.45
CA TYR A 74 -21.42 -4.26 -10.95
C TYR A 74 -22.30 -4.92 -9.90
N ASP A 75 -23.24 -5.76 -10.32
CA ASP A 75 -24.12 -6.59 -9.45
C ASP A 75 -24.86 -5.78 -8.37
N GLY A 76 -25.31 -4.57 -8.72
CA GLY A 76 -26.04 -3.70 -7.80
C GLY A 76 -25.15 -2.98 -6.79
N PHE A 77 -23.82 -3.11 -6.86
CA PHE A 77 -22.88 -2.35 -6.06
C PHE A 77 -22.88 -0.89 -6.50
N THR A 78 -22.63 0.05 -5.59
CA THR A 78 -22.71 1.49 -5.86
C THR A 78 -21.47 2.24 -5.35
N ALA A 79 -21.33 3.50 -5.73
CA ALA A 79 -20.25 4.38 -5.29
C ALA A 79 -20.16 4.57 -3.76
N THR A 80 -21.26 4.34 -3.05
CA THR A 80 -21.36 4.54 -1.60
C THR A 80 -21.23 3.26 -0.80
N ASP A 81 -21.30 2.10 -1.46
CA ASP A 81 -21.17 0.84 -0.78
C ASP A 81 -19.73 0.62 -0.30
N SER A 82 -19.61 -0.04 0.84
CA SER A 82 -18.30 -0.41 1.40
C SER A 82 -17.99 -1.87 1.10
N TRP A 83 -16.75 -2.13 0.77
CA TRP A 83 -16.22 -3.48 0.57
C TRP A 83 -14.91 -3.66 1.32
N TYR A 84 -14.57 -4.89 1.64
CA TYR A 84 -13.30 -5.20 2.32
C TYR A 84 -12.11 -5.10 1.35
N TRP A 85 -10.99 -4.63 1.88
CA TRP A 85 -9.76 -4.52 1.09
C TRP A 85 -8.92 -5.80 1.12
N ALA A 86 -9.26 -6.73 1.98
CA ALA A 86 -8.43 -7.89 2.26
C ALA A 86 -6.97 -7.46 2.53
N SER A 87 -6.00 -8.15 1.95
CA SER A 87 -4.58 -7.82 2.14
C SER A 87 -4.12 -6.51 1.50
N ALA A 88 -4.91 -5.88 0.61
CA ALA A 88 -4.57 -4.56 0.10
C ALA A 88 -4.52 -3.50 1.23
N GLY A 89 -5.23 -3.73 2.34
CA GLY A 89 -5.12 -2.90 3.55
C GLY A 89 -3.74 -2.90 4.22
N LYS A 90 -2.88 -3.90 3.94
CA LYS A 90 -1.52 -3.97 4.46
C LYS A 90 -0.68 -2.76 4.06
N THR A 91 -0.83 -2.31 2.81
CA THR A 91 -0.11 -1.13 2.30
C THR A 91 -0.54 0.14 3.05
N VAL A 92 -1.82 0.23 3.48
CA VAL A 92 -2.27 1.32 4.38
C VAL A 92 -1.56 1.24 5.72
N THR A 93 -1.44 0.05 6.31
CA THR A 93 -0.73 -0.13 7.59
C THR A 93 0.74 0.27 7.47
N ALA A 94 1.43 -0.10 6.39
CA ALA A 94 2.82 0.35 6.14
C ALA A 94 2.89 1.89 6.08
N PHE A 95 1.98 2.53 5.35
CA PHE A 95 1.93 3.99 5.28
C PHE A 95 1.73 4.63 6.66
N LEU A 96 0.86 4.04 7.50
CA LEU A 96 0.64 4.54 8.87
C LEU A 96 1.85 4.33 9.80
N ILE A 97 2.60 3.23 9.64
CA ILE A 97 3.89 3.03 10.36
C ILE A 97 4.89 4.12 9.95
N GLY A 98 5.01 4.42 8.66
CA GLY A 98 5.86 5.52 8.20
C GLY A 98 5.45 6.88 8.77
N MET A 99 4.14 7.14 8.88
CA MET A 99 3.65 8.36 9.55
C MET A 99 3.99 8.37 11.04
N ALA A 100 3.91 7.23 11.73
CA ALA A 100 4.29 7.14 13.14
C ALA A 100 5.81 7.33 13.32
N GLN A 101 6.63 6.80 12.41
CA GLN A 101 8.08 7.00 12.42
C GLN A 101 8.45 8.46 12.19
N GLN A 102 7.91 9.13 11.18
CA GLN A 102 8.21 10.54 10.92
C GLN A 102 7.74 11.48 12.04
N GLU A 103 6.70 11.10 12.80
CA GLU A 103 6.26 11.80 14.01
C GLU A 103 7.18 11.53 15.21
N GLY A 104 8.19 10.65 15.09
CA GLY A 104 9.09 10.24 16.16
C GLY A 104 8.44 9.39 17.24
N LEU A 105 7.31 8.75 16.93
CA LEU A 105 6.58 7.88 17.85
C LEU A 105 7.20 6.48 17.93
N LEU A 106 7.85 6.02 16.85
CA LEU A 106 8.54 4.74 16.78
C LEU A 106 9.77 4.82 15.87
N ASP A 107 10.66 3.84 15.99
CA ASP A 107 11.71 3.53 15.03
C ASP A 107 11.49 2.09 14.54
N ILE A 108 11.41 1.87 13.24
CA ILE A 108 11.16 0.54 12.66
C ILE A 108 12.30 -0.44 12.93
N ASN A 109 13.51 0.02 13.26
CA ASN A 109 14.65 -0.81 13.57
C ASN A 109 14.67 -1.29 15.02
N GLU A 110 13.82 -0.73 15.88
CA GLU A 110 13.70 -1.15 17.27
C GLU A 110 12.83 -2.42 17.41
N PRO A 111 13.03 -3.18 18.50
CA PRO A 111 12.19 -4.32 18.83
C PRO A 111 10.70 -3.97 18.84
N SER A 112 9.89 -4.78 18.18
CA SER A 112 8.45 -4.58 18.14
C SER A 112 7.80 -4.63 19.53
N SER A 113 8.35 -5.44 20.43
CA SER A 113 7.93 -5.55 21.84
C SER A 113 8.04 -4.23 22.62
N LEU A 114 8.91 -3.32 22.21
CA LEU A 114 9.01 -1.98 22.82
C LEU A 114 7.69 -1.19 22.72
N TYR A 115 6.92 -1.41 21.68
CA TYR A 115 5.67 -0.70 21.42
C TYR A 115 4.42 -1.50 21.77
N GLN A 116 4.38 -2.79 21.42
CA GLN A 116 3.21 -3.63 21.65
C GLN A 116 3.21 -4.43 22.97
N GLY A 117 4.30 -4.31 23.75
CA GLY A 117 4.53 -5.04 25.00
C GLY A 117 5.27 -6.36 24.77
N GLU A 118 5.92 -6.83 25.84
CA GLU A 118 6.60 -8.13 25.89
C GLU A 118 5.59 -9.29 25.98
N GLY A 119 6.01 -10.49 25.54
CA GLY A 119 5.18 -11.71 25.58
C GLY A 119 4.09 -11.72 24.50
N TRP A 120 4.32 -11.05 23.38
CA TRP A 120 3.39 -11.12 22.26
C TRP A 120 3.64 -12.35 21.35
N THR A 121 4.70 -13.12 21.68
CA THR A 121 5.06 -14.39 21.01
C THR A 121 5.33 -15.48 22.04
N ASP A 122 5.38 -16.75 21.62
CA ASP A 122 5.86 -17.92 22.39
C ASP A 122 7.39 -18.14 22.19
N CYS A 123 8.10 -17.07 21.89
CA CYS A 123 9.56 -17.06 21.75
C CYS A 123 10.23 -16.82 23.12
N THR A 124 11.54 -17.11 23.25
CA THR A 124 12.28 -16.58 24.40
C THR A 124 12.33 -15.06 24.35
N PRO A 125 12.54 -14.36 25.48
CA PRO A 125 12.65 -12.89 25.48
C PRO A 125 13.70 -12.37 24.50
N GLU A 126 14.84 -13.05 24.35
CA GLU A 126 15.91 -12.67 23.44
C GLU A 126 15.49 -12.82 21.96
N GLN A 127 14.75 -13.89 21.63
CA GLN A 127 14.22 -14.12 20.29
C GLN A 127 13.13 -13.12 19.94
N GLU A 128 12.23 -12.81 20.88
CA GLU A 128 11.19 -11.82 20.69
C GLU A 128 11.79 -10.41 20.49
N GLN A 129 12.77 -10.02 21.28
CA GLN A 129 13.47 -8.75 21.15
C GLN A 129 14.24 -8.61 19.83
N ALA A 130 14.61 -9.70 19.19
CA ALA A 130 15.25 -9.67 17.88
C ALA A 130 14.26 -9.33 16.74
N ILE A 131 12.94 -9.46 16.97
CA ILE A 131 11.91 -9.15 15.97
C ILE A 131 11.63 -7.65 15.99
N THR A 132 12.12 -6.93 14.99
CA THR A 132 11.89 -5.50 14.83
C THR A 132 10.55 -5.20 14.13
N VAL A 133 10.11 -3.95 14.20
CA VAL A 133 8.95 -3.48 13.41
C VAL A 133 9.22 -3.65 11.90
N LEU A 134 10.48 -3.45 11.46
CA LEU A 134 10.91 -3.68 10.08
C LEU A 134 10.67 -5.12 9.64
N ASN A 135 10.99 -6.12 10.49
CA ASN A 135 10.76 -7.52 10.14
C ASN A 135 9.27 -7.87 9.96
N GLN A 136 8.37 -7.13 10.59
CA GLN A 136 6.92 -7.26 10.35
C GLN A 136 6.49 -6.57 9.05
N LEU A 137 7.08 -5.40 8.72
CA LEU A 137 6.80 -4.65 7.49
C LEU A 137 7.26 -5.38 6.23
N ASP A 138 8.40 -6.06 6.28
CA ASP A 138 9.00 -6.72 5.13
C ASP A 138 8.78 -8.24 5.09
N MET A 139 7.96 -8.77 6.02
CA MET A 139 7.59 -10.19 6.09
C MET A 139 8.78 -11.13 6.41
N THR A 140 9.71 -10.67 7.26
CA THR A 140 10.90 -11.46 7.63
C THR A 140 10.98 -11.73 9.15
N SER A 141 9.85 -11.84 9.83
CA SER A 141 9.78 -12.01 11.28
C SER A 141 10.49 -13.26 11.82
N GLY A 142 10.74 -14.26 11.00
CA GLY A 142 11.36 -15.52 11.41
C GLY A 142 10.44 -16.45 12.21
N LEU A 143 9.15 -16.12 12.34
CA LEU A 143 8.18 -16.94 13.06
C LEU A 143 7.72 -18.16 12.24
N LEU A 144 7.30 -19.21 12.96
CA LEU A 144 6.86 -20.47 12.39
C LEU A 144 5.62 -20.28 11.52
N THR A 145 5.61 -20.93 10.36
CA THR A 145 4.52 -20.85 9.38
C THR A 145 3.98 -22.21 8.97
N ASP A 146 4.67 -23.27 9.37
CA ASP A 146 4.29 -24.64 9.03
C ASP A 146 3.36 -25.18 10.12
N ASP A 147 2.25 -25.81 9.72
CA ASP A 147 1.27 -26.41 10.61
C ASP A 147 0.63 -25.46 11.66
N VAL A 148 0.74 -24.14 11.44
CA VAL A 148 0.09 -23.13 12.29
C VAL A 148 -0.95 -22.33 11.51
N ALA A 149 -1.91 -21.74 12.23
CA ALA A 149 -2.88 -20.83 11.64
C ALA A 149 -2.20 -19.48 11.34
N LEU A 150 -1.89 -19.20 10.07
CA LEU A 150 -1.14 -18.01 9.61
C LEU A 150 -1.78 -16.66 9.99
N ASP A 151 -3.05 -16.67 10.36
CA ASP A 151 -3.78 -15.47 10.81
C ASP A 151 -3.83 -15.35 12.34
N CYS A 152 -3.48 -16.40 13.08
CA CYS A 152 -3.60 -16.45 14.55
C CYS A 152 -2.58 -15.51 15.21
N THR A 153 -3.08 -14.48 15.90
CA THR A 153 -2.27 -13.47 16.59
C THR A 153 -2.09 -13.75 18.08
N ASP A 154 -2.59 -14.88 18.59
CA ASP A 154 -2.31 -15.32 19.95
C ASP A 154 -0.82 -15.68 20.08
N ASP A 155 -0.23 -15.40 21.23
CA ASP A 155 1.19 -15.67 21.51
C ASP A 155 1.59 -17.11 21.17
N THR A 156 0.78 -18.08 21.59
CA THR A 156 1.00 -19.53 21.38
C THR A 156 1.08 -19.95 19.91
N CYS A 157 0.55 -19.13 19.00
CA CYS A 157 0.64 -19.35 17.55
C CYS A 157 1.94 -18.75 16.95
N LEU A 158 2.58 -17.81 17.67
CA LEU A 158 3.71 -17.02 17.18
C LEU A 158 5.01 -17.59 17.72
N GLN A 159 5.40 -18.77 17.21
CA GLN A 159 6.56 -19.53 17.68
C GLN A 159 7.81 -19.21 16.86
N TYR A 160 8.97 -19.33 17.48
CA TYR A 160 10.26 -19.16 16.80
C TYR A 160 10.50 -20.28 15.79
N PHE A 161 10.99 -19.90 14.61
CA PHE A 161 11.45 -20.83 13.57
C PHE A 161 12.89 -20.56 13.16
N THR A 162 13.23 -19.31 12.88
CA THR A 162 14.59 -18.90 12.44
C THR A 162 14.86 -17.46 12.85
N GLU A 163 16.11 -17.02 12.73
CA GLU A 163 16.49 -15.63 12.97
C GLU A 163 15.70 -14.67 12.10
N PRO A 164 15.14 -13.58 12.68
CA PRO A 164 14.50 -12.51 11.90
C PRO A 164 15.42 -11.98 10.79
N GLY A 165 14.86 -11.63 9.66
CA GLY A 165 15.61 -11.15 8.49
C GLY A 165 16.23 -12.26 7.61
N THR A 166 16.14 -13.55 7.98
CA THR A 166 16.78 -14.65 7.25
C THR A 166 15.86 -15.44 6.33
N ARG A 167 14.54 -15.27 6.51
CA ARG A 167 13.50 -15.93 5.69
C ARG A 167 12.38 -14.96 5.39
N TRP A 168 12.00 -14.83 4.14
CA TRP A 168 10.77 -14.17 3.75
C TRP A 168 9.62 -15.15 3.73
N PHE A 169 8.50 -14.79 4.34
CA PHE A 169 7.26 -15.54 4.24
C PHE A 169 6.07 -14.61 4.46
N TYR A 170 5.07 -14.68 3.59
CA TYR A 170 3.87 -13.88 3.70
C TYR A 170 3.01 -14.35 4.88
N HIS A 171 3.26 -13.79 6.05
CA HIS A 171 2.68 -14.18 7.33
C HIS A 171 1.72 -13.10 7.85
N ASN A 172 0.42 -13.42 7.91
CA ASN A 172 -0.60 -12.45 8.29
C ASN A 172 -0.53 -12.03 9.77
N ALA A 173 -0.22 -12.96 10.67
CA ALA A 173 -0.26 -12.67 12.10
C ALA A 173 0.74 -11.59 12.56
N PRO A 174 2.05 -11.66 12.25
CA PRO A 174 2.99 -10.59 12.61
C PRO A 174 2.62 -9.24 11.99
N TYR A 175 2.13 -9.24 10.74
CA TYR A 175 1.63 -8.02 10.10
C TYR A 175 0.46 -7.43 10.88
N THR A 176 -0.52 -8.25 11.27
CA THR A 176 -1.72 -7.76 11.98
C THR A 176 -1.35 -7.13 13.32
N ARG A 177 -0.28 -7.62 13.96
CA ARG A 177 0.25 -7.06 15.22
C ARG A 177 0.82 -5.64 15.08
N LEU A 178 1.06 -5.14 13.86
CA LEU A 178 1.46 -3.74 13.64
C LEU A 178 0.40 -2.73 14.06
N ASP A 179 -0.88 -3.13 14.16
CA ASP A 179 -1.90 -2.28 14.75
C ASP A 179 -1.61 -2.00 16.23
N LYS A 180 -1.13 -3.00 16.98
CA LYS A 180 -0.72 -2.86 18.38
C LYS A 180 0.56 -2.05 18.52
N VAL A 181 1.48 -2.15 17.57
CA VAL A 181 2.67 -1.28 17.52
C VAL A 181 2.24 0.19 17.42
N ILE A 182 1.33 0.53 16.51
CA ILE A 182 0.80 1.91 16.38
C ILE A 182 0.05 2.33 17.65
N GLU A 183 -0.78 1.47 18.22
CA GLU A 183 -1.53 1.76 19.45
C GLU A 183 -0.61 2.04 20.62
N GLY A 184 0.41 1.21 20.83
CA GLY A 184 1.38 1.38 21.91
C GLY A 184 2.29 2.60 21.71
N ALA A 185 2.76 2.84 20.49
CA ALA A 185 3.62 3.97 20.16
C ALA A 185 2.87 5.32 20.27
N SER A 186 1.61 5.37 19.83
CA SER A 186 0.84 6.62 19.75
C SER A 186 -0.05 6.89 20.97
N GLY A 187 -0.37 5.87 21.77
CA GLY A 187 -1.31 5.96 22.88
C GLY A 187 -2.78 6.10 22.49
N ILE A 188 -3.13 5.94 21.20
CA ILE A 188 -4.51 6.01 20.71
C ILE A 188 -4.84 4.75 19.89
N SER A 189 -6.13 4.46 19.70
CA SER A 189 -6.53 3.28 18.92
C SER A 189 -6.06 3.38 17.46
N PHE A 190 -5.80 2.23 16.83
CA PHE A 190 -5.39 2.14 15.43
C PHE A 190 -6.35 2.90 14.49
N ASN A 191 -7.66 2.72 14.66
CA ASN A 191 -8.65 3.46 13.88
C ASN A 191 -8.63 4.98 14.14
N GLN A 192 -8.32 5.42 15.36
CA GLN A 192 -8.19 6.84 15.64
C GLN A 192 -6.94 7.43 14.96
N PHE A 193 -5.82 6.70 14.97
CA PHE A 193 -4.61 7.06 14.26
C PHE A 193 -4.86 7.12 12.74
N TYR A 194 -5.42 6.05 12.15
CA TYR A 194 -5.83 6.00 10.75
C TYR A 194 -6.73 7.18 10.36
N ASN A 195 -7.77 7.43 11.16
CA ASN A 195 -8.73 8.51 10.87
C ASN A 195 -8.07 9.88 10.86
N THR A 196 -7.25 10.18 11.84
CA THR A 196 -6.68 11.52 12.03
C THR A 196 -5.46 11.79 11.18
N ARG A 197 -4.66 10.75 10.88
CA ARG A 197 -3.41 10.92 10.14
C ARG A 197 -3.58 10.73 8.63
N LEU A 198 -4.51 9.86 8.21
CA LEU A 198 -4.67 9.53 6.79
C LEU A 198 -6.08 9.80 6.28
N ARG A 199 -7.08 9.05 6.77
CA ARG A 199 -8.43 8.99 6.18
C ARG A 199 -9.06 10.36 5.98
N ASN A 200 -9.10 11.18 7.03
CA ASN A 200 -9.76 12.48 6.98
C ASN A 200 -8.97 13.50 6.13
N ARG A 201 -7.65 13.36 6.06
CA ARG A 201 -6.79 14.30 5.31
C ARG A 201 -6.93 14.16 3.80
N ILE A 202 -7.27 12.96 3.31
CA ILE A 202 -7.48 12.73 1.86
C ILE A 202 -8.95 12.47 1.49
N GLY A 203 -9.88 12.64 2.43
CA GLY A 203 -11.32 12.53 2.18
C GLY A 203 -11.80 11.10 1.93
N MET A 204 -11.14 10.09 2.50
CA MET A 204 -11.61 8.71 2.51
C MET A 204 -12.75 8.52 3.51
N ASN A 205 -13.54 7.48 3.30
CA ASN A 205 -14.43 6.88 4.30
C ASN A 205 -13.89 5.52 4.75
N GLY A 206 -14.65 4.85 5.62
CA GLY A 206 -14.31 3.50 6.06
C GLY A 206 -13.48 3.44 7.34
N LEU A 207 -13.19 2.23 7.75
CA LEU A 207 -12.42 1.92 8.97
C LEU A 207 -11.88 0.49 8.90
N PHE A 208 -10.94 0.18 9.78
CA PHE A 208 -10.50 -1.19 10.01
C PHE A 208 -11.45 -1.90 10.96
N LEU A 209 -11.88 -3.09 10.59
CA LEU A 209 -12.77 -3.95 11.36
C LEU A 209 -12.10 -5.29 11.65
N GLN A 210 -12.28 -5.77 12.87
CA GLN A 210 -11.84 -7.11 13.24
C GLN A 210 -12.65 -8.16 12.46
N ASN A 211 -11.95 -9.06 11.78
CA ASN A 211 -12.50 -10.20 11.08
C ASN A 211 -11.69 -11.45 11.42
N GLY A 212 -12.17 -12.25 12.40
CA GLY A 212 -11.34 -13.27 13.02
C GLY A 212 -10.13 -12.64 13.71
N TYR A 213 -8.95 -13.11 13.41
CA TYR A 213 -7.69 -12.52 13.89
C TYR A 213 -7.28 -11.26 13.11
N ASN A 214 -7.73 -11.12 11.87
CA ASN A 214 -7.29 -10.03 10.99
C ASN A 214 -8.02 -8.72 11.28
N ASN A 215 -7.32 -7.61 11.12
CA ASN A 215 -7.87 -6.26 11.13
C ASN A 215 -7.94 -5.75 9.69
N VAL A 216 -9.14 -5.69 9.12
CA VAL A 216 -9.37 -5.49 7.68
C VAL A 216 -9.98 -4.14 7.41
N ASN A 217 -9.44 -3.38 6.46
CA ASN A 217 -10.04 -2.12 6.02
C ASN A 217 -11.29 -2.37 5.17
N PHE A 218 -12.34 -1.60 5.48
CA PHE A 218 -13.58 -1.54 4.70
C PHE A 218 -13.81 -0.10 4.29
N SER A 219 -14.01 0.15 3.00
CA SER A 219 -14.33 1.48 2.50
C SER A 219 -15.03 1.44 1.14
N SER A 220 -15.43 2.62 0.65
CA SER A 220 -15.96 2.75 -0.70
C SER A 220 -14.85 2.63 -1.76
N PRO A 221 -15.20 2.26 -3.02
CA PRO A 221 -14.24 2.20 -4.13
C PRO A 221 -13.50 3.52 -4.38
N ARG A 222 -14.17 4.65 -4.25
CA ARG A 222 -13.51 5.96 -4.38
C ARG A 222 -12.49 6.22 -3.27
N SER A 223 -12.70 5.70 -2.06
CA SER A 223 -11.69 5.75 -0.99
C SER A 223 -10.46 4.91 -1.35
N PHE A 224 -10.68 3.74 -1.96
CA PHE A 224 -9.60 2.91 -2.47
C PHE A 224 -8.79 3.68 -3.53
N ALA A 225 -9.45 4.27 -4.52
CA ALA A 225 -8.79 5.08 -5.55
C ALA A 225 -8.08 6.33 -4.99
N ARG A 226 -8.59 6.96 -3.92
CA ARG A 226 -7.90 8.08 -3.24
C ARG A 226 -6.58 7.64 -2.63
N PHE A 227 -6.54 6.48 -2.02
CA PHE A 227 -5.30 5.94 -1.47
C PHE A 227 -4.27 5.65 -2.57
N GLY A 228 -4.70 5.04 -3.70
CA GLY A 228 -3.83 4.84 -4.86
C GLY A 228 -3.29 6.16 -5.44
N LEU A 229 -4.13 7.20 -5.50
CA LEU A 229 -3.70 8.53 -5.94
C LEU A 229 -2.68 9.17 -4.97
N LEU A 230 -2.84 8.97 -3.67
CA LEU A 230 -1.87 9.40 -2.66
C LEU A 230 -0.52 8.68 -2.85
N LEU A 231 -0.54 7.37 -3.06
CA LEU A 231 0.67 6.59 -3.32
C LEU A 231 1.35 7.04 -4.61
N LEU A 232 0.58 7.22 -5.70
CA LEU A 232 1.09 7.72 -6.98
C LEU A 232 1.82 9.07 -6.84
N ASN A 233 1.33 9.94 -5.96
CA ASN A 233 1.95 11.24 -5.66
C ASN A 233 2.85 11.20 -4.40
N ARG A 234 3.41 10.05 -4.09
CA ARG A 234 4.45 9.87 -3.07
C ARG A 234 4.07 10.44 -1.68
N GLY A 235 2.82 10.21 -1.27
CA GLY A 235 2.32 10.65 0.04
C GLY A 235 1.96 12.12 0.14
N VAL A 236 1.83 12.82 -0.99
CA VAL A 236 1.39 14.22 -1.03
C VAL A 236 -0.03 14.30 -1.61
N TRP A 237 -0.96 14.89 -0.87
CA TRP A 237 -2.33 15.15 -1.32
C TRP A 237 -2.53 16.64 -1.56
N ALA A 238 -2.59 17.04 -2.83
CA ALA A 238 -2.62 18.45 -3.24
C ALA A 238 -1.47 19.26 -2.60
N ASN A 239 -1.76 20.11 -1.63
CA ASN A 239 -0.75 20.91 -0.91
C ASN A 239 -0.44 20.35 0.49
N ASP A 240 -0.99 19.18 0.84
CA ASP A 240 -0.81 18.53 2.15
C ASP A 240 0.15 17.36 2.02
N THR A 241 1.35 17.49 2.56
CA THR A 241 2.34 16.39 2.62
C THR A 241 2.01 15.51 3.81
N LEU A 242 1.53 14.29 3.54
CA LEU A 242 1.23 13.30 4.56
C LEU A 242 2.47 12.47 4.92
N MET A 243 3.28 12.13 3.92
CA MET A 243 4.52 11.37 4.09
C MET A 243 5.71 12.27 3.78
N GLU A 244 6.33 12.82 4.83
CA GLU A 244 7.53 13.65 4.73
C GLU A 244 8.80 12.80 4.65
N ASP A 245 8.79 11.62 5.30
CA ASP A 245 9.88 10.63 5.25
C ASP A 245 9.90 9.93 3.89
N GLN A 246 10.58 10.55 2.93
CA GLN A 246 10.68 10.03 1.57
C GLN A 246 11.61 8.80 1.48
N GLU A 247 12.52 8.60 2.43
CA GLU A 247 13.36 7.39 2.50
C GLU A 247 12.51 6.20 2.89
N PHE A 248 11.60 6.35 3.88
CA PHE A 248 10.63 5.33 4.22
C PHE A 248 9.69 5.03 3.05
N PHE A 249 9.18 6.08 2.37
CA PHE A 249 8.31 5.89 1.21
C PHE A 249 9.03 5.15 0.08
N ASP A 250 10.28 5.49 -0.20
CA ASP A 250 11.08 4.79 -1.20
C ASP A 250 11.30 3.33 -0.85
N ALA A 251 11.59 3.00 0.41
CA ALA A 251 11.70 1.63 0.87
C ALA A 251 10.36 0.86 0.78
N MET A 252 9.23 1.55 0.99
CA MET A 252 7.90 0.98 0.87
C MET A 252 7.59 0.53 -0.57
N ILE A 253 8.02 1.31 -1.58
CA ILE A 253 7.74 1.06 -3.01
C ILE A 253 8.94 0.51 -3.79
N ASN A 254 9.99 0.08 -3.12
CA ASN A 254 11.14 -0.61 -3.69
C ASN A 254 11.46 -1.86 -2.90
N THR A 255 12.34 -2.71 -3.44
CA THR A 255 12.80 -3.93 -2.77
C THR A 255 13.37 -3.60 -1.39
N SER A 256 12.76 -4.14 -0.33
CA SER A 256 13.13 -3.87 1.07
C SER A 256 14.16 -4.85 1.63
N GLN A 257 14.31 -6.02 1.02
CA GLN A 257 15.20 -7.10 1.46
C GLN A 257 15.53 -8.02 0.25
N ASP A 258 16.57 -8.85 0.37
CA ASP A 258 17.12 -9.64 -0.74
C ASP A 258 16.43 -11.00 -0.97
N LEU A 259 15.50 -11.39 -0.10
CA LEU A 259 14.86 -12.71 -0.12
C LEU A 259 13.69 -12.77 -1.12
N ASN A 260 12.87 -11.72 -1.18
CA ASN A 260 11.81 -11.54 -2.18
C ASN A 260 11.93 -10.17 -2.83
N LYS A 261 12.51 -10.12 -4.03
CA LYS A 261 12.80 -8.86 -4.73
C LYS A 261 11.53 -8.05 -5.08
N SER A 262 10.38 -8.72 -5.22
CA SER A 262 9.10 -8.11 -5.58
C SER A 262 8.27 -7.66 -4.37
N TYR A 263 8.93 -7.36 -3.22
CA TYR A 263 8.23 -6.92 -2.02
C TYR A 263 8.97 -5.78 -1.32
N GLY A 264 8.25 -4.68 -1.10
CA GLY A 264 8.66 -3.56 -0.27
C GLY A 264 8.05 -3.66 1.13
N TYR A 265 7.78 -2.53 1.79
CA TYR A 265 7.05 -2.56 3.06
C TYR A 265 5.56 -2.79 2.77
N LEU A 266 5.12 -4.04 2.98
CA LEU A 266 3.74 -4.50 2.77
C LEU A 266 3.14 -4.08 1.41
N THR A 267 4.00 -3.93 0.40
CA THR A 267 3.64 -3.46 -0.94
C THR A 267 4.27 -4.37 -1.99
N TRP A 268 3.47 -4.80 -2.96
CA TRP A 268 3.91 -5.63 -4.06
C TRP A 268 4.56 -4.80 -5.16
N LEU A 269 5.63 -5.33 -5.75
CA LEU A 269 6.45 -4.65 -6.76
C LEU A 269 6.53 -5.48 -8.03
N ASN A 270 6.47 -4.80 -9.18
CA ASN A 270 6.71 -5.43 -10.48
C ASN A 270 8.11 -5.12 -11.01
N GLY A 271 8.46 -5.71 -12.17
CA GLY A 271 9.71 -5.43 -12.88
C GLY A 271 10.98 -5.89 -12.17
N LYS A 272 10.86 -6.73 -11.16
CA LYS A 272 12.02 -7.27 -10.43
C LYS A 272 12.47 -8.59 -11.04
N GLU A 273 13.70 -9.00 -10.71
CA GLU A 273 14.34 -10.22 -11.27
C GLU A 273 13.74 -11.53 -10.72
N SER A 274 13.04 -11.45 -9.58
CA SER A 274 12.38 -12.61 -8.96
C SER A 274 11.27 -12.19 -8.02
N TYR A 275 10.37 -13.12 -7.71
CA TYR A 275 9.31 -12.94 -6.74
C TYR A 275 8.99 -14.23 -5.97
N GLN A 276 8.42 -14.09 -4.79
CA GLN A 276 7.77 -15.17 -4.04
C GLN A 276 6.28 -14.84 -3.89
N LEU A 277 5.45 -15.86 -3.79
CA LEU A 277 4.00 -15.75 -3.58
C LEU A 277 3.61 -16.14 -2.15
N PRO A 278 2.46 -15.69 -1.65
CA PRO A 278 1.92 -16.17 -0.37
C PRO A 278 1.83 -17.70 -0.31
N GLY A 279 2.24 -18.28 0.82
CA GLY A 279 2.16 -19.72 1.07
C GLY A 279 3.28 -20.56 0.47
N VAL A 280 4.24 -19.96 -0.24
CA VAL A 280 5.39 -20.69 -0.81
C VAL A 280 6.70 -19.97 -0.52
N THR A 281 7.79 -20.74 -0.41
CA THR A 281 9.16 -20.24 -0.19
C THR A 281 10.04 -20.38 -1.43
N ILE A 282 9.42 -20.49 -2.61
CA ILE A 282 10.10 -20.68 -3.88
C ILE A 282 10.27 -19.33 -4.56
N ASN A 283 11.49 -19.00 -4.99
CA ASN A 283 11.74 -17.86 -5.85
C ASN A 283 11.41 -18.22 -7.30
N PHE A 284 10.42 -17.52 -7.86
CA PHE A 284 10.09 -17.57 -9.27
C PHE A 284 10.92 -16.51 -10.01
N PRO A 285 11.56 -16.85 -11.15
CA PRO A 285 12.35 -15.89 -11.90
C PRO A 285 11.48 -14.92 -12.70
N GLY A 286 11.96 -13.68 -12.86
CA GLY A 286 11.33 -12.65 -13.69
C GLY A 286 10.29 -11.81 -12.95
N SER A 287 9.61 -10.96 -13.71
CA SER A 287 8.56 -10.06 -13.20
C SER A 287 7.33 -10.83 -12.73
N MET A 288 6.72 -10.41 -11.64
CA MET A 288 5.46 -10.98 -11.13
C MET A 288 4.31 -10.81 -12.13
N LEU A 289 4.27 -9.68 -12.83
CA LEU A 289 3.28 -9.32 -13.86
C LEU A 289 4.04 -8.92 -15.14
N PRO A 290 4.41 -9.89 -16.02
CA PRO A 290 5.29 -9.61 -17.16
C PRO A 290 4.76 -8.59 -18.16
N ASP A 291 3.43 -8.52 -18.33
CA ASP A 291 2.76 -7.62 -19.27
C ASP A 291 2.44 -6.23 -18.67
N ALA A 292 2.72 -6.02 -17.39
CA ALA A 292 2.53 -4.74 -16.72
C ALA A 292 3.83 -3.90 -16.75
N PRO A 293 3.73 -2.57 -16.60
CA PRO A 293 4.90 -1.70 -16.47
C PRO A 293 5.85 -2.16 -15.36
N ALA A 294 7.17 -2.05 -15.61
CA ALA A 294 8.18 -2.53 -14.67
C ALA A 294 8.23 -1.70 -13.37
N ASP A 295 7.77 -0.47 -13.41
CA ASP A 295 7.70 0.45 -12.27
C ASP A 295 6.37 0.37 -11.51
N LEU A 296 5.49 -0.58 -11.86
CA LEU A 296 4.23 -0.80 -11.16
C LEU A 296 4.50 -1.30 -9.74
N TYR A 297 3.86 -0.66 -8.77
CA TYR A 297 3.70 -1.17 -7.43
C TYR A 297 2.21 -1.17 -7.05
N ALA A 298 1.82 -2.10 -6.18
CA ALA A 298 0.40 -2.32 -5.93
C ALA A 298 0.12 -2.79 -4.50
N ALA A 299 -1.01 -2.34 -3.97
CA ALA A 299 -1.68 -2.96 -2.84
C ALA A 299 -2.55 -4.10 -3.39
N ILE A 300 -2.22 -5.35 -3.04
CA ILE A 300 -2.91 -6.53 -3.56
C ILE A 300 -3.60 -7.28 -2.43
N GLY A 301 -4.89 -7.53 -2.61
CA GLY A 301 -5.71 -8.29 -1.69
C GLY A 301 -6.36 -9.52 -2.35
N ARG A 302 -6.71 -10.47 -1.51
CA ARG A 302 -7.46 -11.67 -1.90
C ARG A 302 -8.74 -11.27 -2.63
N ASP A 303 -9.19 -12.12 -3.54
CA ASP A 303 -10.42 -11.96 -4.32
C ASP A 303 -10.42 -10.71 -5.23
N GLY A 304 -9.23 -10.33 -5.74
CA GLY A 304 -9.10 -9.27 -6.73
C GLY A 304 -9.20 -7.84 -6.18
N GLN A 305 -8.81 -7.61 -4.94
CA GLN A 305 -8.67 -6.26 -4.40
C GLN A 305 -7.32 -5.68 -4.86
N TYR A 306 -7.31 -4.80 -5.86
CA TYR A 306 -6.10 -4.21 -6.45
C TYR A 306 -6.15 -2.67 -6.42
N ASN A 307 -5.06 -2.06 -5.95
CA ASN A 307 -4.84 -0.61 -5.96
C ASN A 307 -3.40 -0.29 -6.36
#